data_37d029f9c767d4e6cfc693cf08506ea1
#
_entry.id   37d029f9c767d4e6cfc693cf08506ea1
#
_cell.length_a   1.000
_cell.length_b   1.000
_cell.length_c   1.000
_cell.angle_alpha   90.00
_cell.angle_beta   90.00
_cell.angle_gamma   90.00
#
_symmetry.space_group_name_H-M   'P 1'
#
loop_
_entity.id
_entity.type
_entity.pdbx_description
1 polymer ?
#
loop_
_entity_poly.entity_id
_entity_poly.type
_entity_poly.pdbx_seq_one_letter_code
_entity_poly.pdbx_strand_id
1 'polypeptide(L)'
;MKRTRLTLTIGLLCLVLTGSAIALERVSARSAEPAPLAQVPQPGVDNEACLACHSTPGMQMSLPSGEILYLTIDRETYLNSVHGQEGYACVQCHTEMREYPHSPFLAKTIRDAKLLLYQSCARCHQDKYDATLDSVHQKALAGGNKEAAICTDCHGAHDVAPPDQPRSQIPHTCERCHSEIYNLYKQSVHGSALIGEGNPDVPSCIDCHGVHNVSGPSNQPFHLFSPQICARCHTDKQLMAKYGLSTDVLDTYVADFHGTTVILFEKIAPDQETNKPVCIDCHGVHDMRKVDDPESHVIKENLLDTCQKCHPDASTNFPSAWLRHYRPSLEHFPLVYYVDLFYKIFIPTVLGGMGLFVVFDGTRRVLNRLRRENHHG
;
A
#
# COMPACT_ATOMS: atom_id res chain seq x y z
N MET A 1 -21.46 63.14 -17.67
CA MET A 1 -20.22 62.63 -17.09
C MET A 1 -20.34 61.28 -16.33
N LYS A 2 -21.47 60.60 -16.25
CA LYS A 2 -21.63 59.33 -15.50
C LYS A 2 -21.54 58.05 -16.37
N ARG A 3 -21.55 58.13 -17.72
CA ARG A 3 -21.43 56.96 -18.63
C ARG A 3 -20.00 56.48 -18.89
N THR A 4 -19.01 57.37 -18.73
CA THR A 4 -17.60 57.07 -18.98
C THR A 4 -16.91 56.30 -17.86
N ARG A 5 -17.47 56.28 -16.64
CA ARG A 5 -16.86 55.54 -15.49
C ARG A 5 -17.24 54.04 -15.46
N LEU A 6 -18.37 53.65 -16.04
CA LEU A 6 -18.83 52.28 -16.07
C LEU A 6 -18.10 51.44 -17.13
N THR A 7 -17.73 52.05 -18.24
CA THR A 7 -16.96 51.38 -19.31
C THR A 7 -15.49 51.17 -18.91
N LEU A 8 -14.93 52.04 -18.05
CA LEU A 8 -13.55 51.88 -17.60
C LEU A 8 -13.40 50.74 -16.55
N THR A 9 -14.43 50.51 -15.71
CA THR A 9 -14.41 49.42 -14.69
C THR A 9 -14.59 48.04 -15.33
N ILE A 10 -15.36 47.89 -16.38
CA ILE A 10 -15.52 46.61 -17.08
C ILE A 10 -14.28 46.32 -17.93
N GLY A 11 -13.65 47.31 -18.52
CA GLY A 11 -12.38 47.16 -19.26
C GLY A 11 -11.21 46.74 -18.37
N LEU A 12 -11.17 47.24 -17.13
CA LEU A 12 -10.12 46.88 -16.16
C LEU A 12 -10.29 45.45 -15.59
N LEU A 13 -11.54 44.97 -15.47
CA LEU A 13 -11.83 43.62 -15.02
C LEU A 13 -11.50 42.55 -16.09
N CYS A 14 -11.68 42.88 -17.37
CA CYS A 14 -11.27 42.02 -18.48
C CYS A 14 -9.74 41.95 -18.65
N LEU A 15 -9.02 43.04 -18.36
CA LEU A 15 -7.56 43.09 -18.46
C LEU A 15 -6.84 42.30 -17.31
N VAL A 16 -7.49 42.16 -16.16
CA VAL A 16 -6.95 41.34 -15.03
C VAL A 16 -7.14 39.84 -15.28
N LEU A 17 -8.15 39.46 -16.06
CA LEU A 17 -8.41 38.05 -16.39
C LEU A 17 -7.58 37.54 -17.58
N THR A 18 -7.01 38.41 -18.40
CA THR A 18 -6.15 38.02 -19.53
C THR A 18 -4.66 38.14 -19.24
N GLY A 19 -4.26 38.72 -18.09
CA GLY A 19 -2.86 38.93 -17.71
C GLY A 19 -2.23 37.78 -16.93
N SER A 20 -2.97 36.70 -16.56
CA SER A 20 -2.45 35.57 -15.81
C SER A 20 -2.00 34.38 -16.67
N ALA A 21 -1.85 34.56 -17.98
CA ALA A 21 -1.26 33.56 -18.87
C ALA A 21 0.20 33.94 -19.14
N ILE A 22 1.03 33.94 -18.07
CA ILE A 22 2.45 34.19 -18.21
C ILE A 22 3.23 33.08 -17.55
N ALA A 23 4.04 32.46 -18.36
CA ALA A 23 5.23 31.67 -18.05
C ALA A 23 4.98 30.43 -17.20
N LEU A 24 4.35 29.39 -17.77
CA LEU A 24 4.91 28.06 -17.55
C LEU A 24 6.29 28.01 -18.23
N GLU A 25 7.31 28.43 -17.53
CA GLU A 25 8.65 27.98 -17.84
C GLU A 25 8.58 26.46 -17.83
N ARG A 26 8.78 25.86 -18.99
CA ARG A 26 9.09 24.45 -19.11
C ARG A 26 10.37 24.24 -18.32
N VAL A 27 10.24 23.87 -17.04
CA VAL A 27 11.29 23.13 -16.36
C VAL A 27 11.41 21.83 -17.16
N SER A 28 12.31 21.86 -18.12
CA SER A 28 12.80 20.67 -18.80
C SER A 28 13.39 19.83 -17.66
N ALA A 29 12.60 18.85 -17.17
CA ALA A 29 13.18 17.79 -16.36
C ALA A 29 14.27 17.17 -17.25
N ARG A 30 15.50 17.65 -17.08
CA ARG A 30 16.66 16.88 -17.48
C ARG A 30 16.48 15.55 -16.77
N SER A 31 16.14 14.53 -17.54
CA SER A 31 16.31 13.16 -17.11
C SER A 31 17.76 13.11 -16.60
N ALA A 32 17.93 13.00 -15.29
CA ALA A 32 19.23 12.71 -14.73
C ALA A 32 19.65 11.42 -15.42
N GLU A 33 20.69 11.49 -16.24
CA GLU A 33 21.37 10.28 -16.69
C GLU A 33 21.63 9.47 -15.42
N PRO A 34 21.26 8.16 -15.41
CA PRO A 34 21.61 7.32 -14.28
C PRO A 34 23.11 7.50 -14.06
N ALA A 35 23.47 7.88 -12.83
CA ALA A 35 24.88 7.96 -12.45
C ALA A 35 25.55 6.68 -12.92
N PRO A 36 26.72 6.75 -13.56
CA PRO A 36 27.40 5.56 -14.03
C PRO A 36 27.50 4.60 -12.85
N LEU A 37 26.89 3.44 -13.00
CA LEU A 37 26.99 2.35 -12.03
C LEU A 37 28.45 2.27 -11.64
N ALA A 38 28.76 2.44 -10.35
CA ALA A 38 30.09 2.35 -9.83
C ALA A 38 30.70 1.09 -10.46
N GLN A 39 31.78 1.26 -11.21
CA GLN A 39 32.38 0.17 -11.95
C GLN A 39 32.62 -0.98 -10.98
N VAL A 40 31.84 -2.04 -11.15
CA VAL A 40 32.00 -3.28 -10.39
C VAL A 40 33.44 -3.69 -10.59
N PRO A 41 34.23 -3.85 -9.51
CA PRO A 41 35.62 -4.25 -9.67
C PRO A 41 35.67 -5.50 -10.54
N GLN A 42 36.51 -5.44 -11.60
CA GLN A 42 36.68 -6.52 -12.58
C GLN A 42 36.94 -7.86 -11.86
N PRO A 43 36.43 -8.98 -12.33
CA PRO A 43 36.61 -10.30 -11.73
C PRO A 43 38.11 -10.66 -11.79
N GLY A 44 38.77 -10.56 -10.66
CA GLY A 44 40.20 -10.83 -10.54
C GLY A 44 40.55 -11.71 -9.34
N VAL A 45 39.57 -12.14 -8.54
CA VAL A 45 39.78 -13.12 -7.47
C VAL A 45 39.01 -14.37 -7.87
N ASP A 46 39.76 -15.42 -8.10
CA ASP A 46 39.26 -16.72 -8.49
C ASP A 46 38.46 -17.33 -7.34
N ASN A 47 37.12 -17.51 -7.52
CA ASN A 47 36.27 -18.24 -6.58
C ASN A 47 36.80 -19.66 -6.30
N GLU A 48 37.58 -20.24 -7.22
CA GLU A 48 38.18 -21.56 -7.08
C GLU A 48 39.11 -21.65 -5.87
N ALA A 49 39.85 -20.56 -5.59
CA ALA A 49 40.70 -20.51 -4.40
C ALA A 49 39.90 -20.66 -3.09
N CYS A 50 38.73 -20.06 -3.03
CA CYS A 50 37.83 -20.18 -1.88
C CYS A 50 37.16 -21.56 -1.85
N LEU A 51 36.65 -22.01 -2.98
CA LEU A 51 35.93 -23.25 -3.13
C LEU A 51 36.82 -24.48 -2.95
N ALA A 52 38.15 -24.39 -3.14
CA ALA A 52 39.11 -25.46 -2.86
C ALA A 52 38.94 -25.99 -1.41
N CYS A 53 38.63 -25.12 -0.46
CA CYS A 53 38.33 -25.49 0.92
C CYS A 53 36.83 -25.54 1.18
N HIS A 54 36.09 -24.48 0.80
CA HIS A 54 34.68 -24.33 1.16
C HIS A 54 33.71 -25.25 0.39
N SER A 55 34.16 -26.00 -0.61
CA SER A 55 33.36 -27.09 -1.20
C SER A 55 33.53 -28.44 -0.47
N THR A 56 34.42 -28.52 0.53
CA THR A 56 34.65 -29.76 1.27
C THR A 56 33.39 -30.11 2.08
N PRO A 57 32.79 -31.30 1.89
CA PRO A 57 31.61 -31.68 2.64
C PRO A 57 31.87 -31.74 4.13
N GLY A 58 30.95 -31.21 4.93
CA GLY A 58 31.02 -31.22 6.40
C GLY A 58 32.01 -30.21 6.99
N MET A 59 32.56 -29.29 6.20
CA MET A 59 33.36 -28.18 6.73
C MET A 59 32.52 -27.32 7.66
N GLN A 60 32.98 -27.17 8.91
CA GLN A 60 32.21 -26.48 9.95
C GLN A 60 33.11 -25.87 11.02
N MET A 61 32.57 -24.92 11.77
CA MET A 61 33.22 -24.40 12.98
C MET A 61 32.23 -24.32 14.14
N SER A 62 32.72 -24.47 15.34
CA SER A 62 31.92 -24.24 16.56
C SER A 62 32.01 -22.78 16.96
N LEU A 63 30.86 -22.15 17.17
CA LEU A 63 30.76 -20.79 17.67
C LEU A 63 30.84 -20.78 19.22
N PRO A 64 31.14 -19.62 19.83
CA PRO A 64 31.17 -19.48 21.29
C PRO A 64 29.87 -19.86 22.00
N SER A 65 28.74 -19.79 21.31
CA SER A 65 27.43 -20.27 21.80
C SER A 65 27.29 -21.77 21.88
N GLY A 66 28.20 -22.54 21.25
CA GLY A 66 28.09 -23.98 21.04
C GLY A 66 27.36 -24.35 19.74
N GLU A 67 26.81 -23.39 19.01
CA GLU A 67 26.20 -23.61 17.68
C GLU A 67 27.25 -23.98 16.65
N ILE A 68 26.88 -24.85 15.71
CA ILE A 68 27.74 -25.24 14.60
C ILE A 68 27.42 -24.41 13.38
N LEU A 69 28.39 -23.61 12.94
CA LEU A 69 28.31 -22.86 11.67
C LEU A 69 28.89 -23.74 10.57
N TYR A 70 28.05 -24.15 9.63
CA TYR A 70 28.47 -24.87 8.43
C TYR A 70 29.12 -23.91 7.44
N LEU A 71 30.30 -24.28 6.97
CA LEU A 71 31.14 -23.48 6.08
C LEU A 71 31.19 -24.07 4.66
N THR A 72 30.63 -25.26 4.47
CA THR A 72 30.50 -25.88 3.15
C THR A 72 29.56 -25.11 2.26
N ILE A 73 30.04 -24.71 1.10
CA ILE A 73 29.23 -24.05 0.06
C ILE A 73 29.04 -25.05 -1.08
N ASP A 74 27.76 -25.29 -1.42
CA ASP A 74 27.45 -26.03 -2.63
C ASP A 74 27.73 -25.14 -3.85
N ARG A 75 28.72 -25.59 -4.63
CA ARG A 75 29.20 -24.87 -5.82
C ARG A 75 28.07 -24.66 -6.85
N GLU A 76 27.27 -25.70 -7.10
CA GLU A 76 26.20 -25.63 -8.11
C GLU A 76 25.10 -24.69 -7.65
N THR A 77 24.72 -24.73 -6.39
CA THR A 77 23.77 -23.80 -5.80
C THR A 77 24.22 -22.35 -5.96
N TYR A 78 25.49 -22.06 -5.67
CA TYR A 78 26.01 -20.71 -5.86
C TYR A 78 26.02 -20.29 -7.33
N LEU A 79 26.53 -21.14 -8.23
CA LEU A 79 26.61 -20.83 -9.67
C LEU A 79 25.22 -20.64 -10.30
N ASN A 80 24.19 -21.30 -9.77
CA ASN A 80 22.81 -21.15 -10.22
C ASN A 80 22.10 -19.95 -9.57
N SER A 81 22.67 -19.32 -8.56
CA SER A 81 22.14 -18.08 -7.98
C SER A 81 22.28 -16.90 -8.95
N VAL A 82 21.48 -15.84 -8.74
CA VAL A 82 21.60 -14.62 -9.58
C VAL A 82 22.99 -14.03 -9.52
N HIS A 83 23.67 -14.05 -8.36
CA HIS A 83 25.02 -13.51 -8.22
C HIS A 83 26.06 -14.43 -8.86
N GLY A 84 25.88 -15.73 -8.76
CA GLY A 84 26.79 -16.69 -9.40
C GLY A 84 26.72 -16.64 -10.93
N GLN A 85 25.51 -16.50 -11.50
CA GLN A 85 25.29 -16.35 -12.94
C GLN A 85 25.92 -15.07 -13.50
N GLU A 86 25.91 -13.99 -12.72
CA GLU A 86 26.56 -12.73 -13.06
C GLU A 86 28.09 -12.73 -12.78
N GLY A 87 28.65 -13.83 -12.27
CA GLY A 87 30.07 -14.01 -12.04
C GLY A 87 30.65 -13.22 -10.87
N TYR A 88 29.86 -12.87 -9.87
CA TYR A 88 30.35 -12.18 -8.68
C TYR A 88 31.35 -13.05 -7.90
N ALA A 89 32.42 -12.42 -7.40
CA ALA A 89 33.42 -13.10 -6.58
C ALA A 89 32.99 -13.15 -5.10
N CYS A 90 33.34 -14.24 -4.41
CA CYS A 90 33.06 -14.44 -2.98
C CYS A 90 33.51 -13.23 -2.13
N VAL A 91 34.69 -12.66 -2.42
CA VAL A 91 35.26 -11.51 -1.71
C VAL A 91 34.53 -10.19 -1.94
N GLN A 92 33.59 -10.12 -2.87
CA GLN A 92 32.77 -8.92 -3.05
C GLN A 92 31.70 -8.79 -1.93
N CYS A 93 31.26 -9.93 -1.39
CA CYS A 93 30.40 -9.98 -0.22
C CYS A 93 31.21 -10.18 1.06
N HIS A 94 32.20 -11.10 1.05
CA HIS A 94 33.06 -11.45 2.17
C HIS A 94 34.36 -10.64 2.16
N THR A 95 34.26 -9.33 2.24
CA THR A 95 35.42 -8.41 2.04
C THR A 95 36.51 -8.58 3.08
N GLU A 96 36.20 -9.07 4.26
CA GLU A 96 37.15 -9.28 5.38
C GLU A 96 37.89 -10.64 5.29
N MET A 97 37.46 -11.51 4.34
CA MET A 97 37.97 -12.89 4.22
C MET A 97 38.83 -13.07 2.95
N ARG A 98 39.76 -12.13 2.67
CA ARG A 98 40.57 -12.12 1.45
C ARG A 98 41.80 -12.99 1.54
N GLU A 99 42.27 -13.29 2.74
CA GLU A 99 43.53 -13.96 2.99
C GLU A 99 43.34 -15.26 3.78
N TYR A 100 44.24 -16.19 3.65
CA TYR A 100 44.29 -17.41 4.45
C TYR A 100 45.59 -17.48 5.24
N PRO A 101 45.57 -17.78 6.54
CA PRO A 101 44.39 -18.00 7.37
C PRO A 101 43.53 -16.73 7.54
N HIS A 102 42.23 -16.95 7.60
CA HIS A 102 41.27 -15.84 7.82
C HIS A 102 41.46 -15.18 9.19
N SER A 103 41.18 -13.90 9.27
CA SER A 103 41.06 -13.20 10.54
C SER A 103 40.02 -13.86 11.43
N PRO A 104 40.14 -13.81 12.78
CA PRO A 104 39.17 -14.41 13.69
C PRO A 104 37.74 -13.91 13.41
N PHE A 105 36.82 -14.85 13.24
CA PHE A 105 35.42 -14.54 13.05
C PHE A 105 34.76 -14.23 14.39
N LEU A 106 34.22 -13.02 14.57
CA LEU A 106 33.79 -12.48 15.87
C LEU A 106 32.34 -12.82 16.24
N ALA A 107 31.61 -13.54 15.40
CA ALA A 107 30.24 -13.93 15.69
C ALA A 107 30.19 -14.93 16.86
N LYS A 108 29.26 -14.73 17.79
CA LYS A 108 29.04 -15.62 18.93
C LYS A 108 27.99 -16.68 18.64
N THR A 109 27.00 -16.37 17.80
CA THR A 109 25.87 -17.19 17.36
C THR A 109 25.78 -17.20 15.83
N ILE A 110 25.03 -18.13 15.26
CA ILE A 110 24.69 -18.10 13.82
C ILE A 110 23.98 -16.82 13.47
N ARG A 111 23.10 -16.34 14.36
CA ARG A 111 22.39 -15.07 14.14
C ARG A 111 23.33 -13.87 14.11
N ASP A 112 24.32 -13.82 15.02
CA ASP A 112 25.34 -12.77 15.00
C ASP A 112 26.15 -12.81 13.69
N ALA A 113 26.45 -14.00 13.15
CA ALA A 113 27.11 -14.15 11.87
C ALA A 113 26.31 -13.54 10.73
N LYS A 114 25.00 -13.84 10.67
CA LYS A 114 24.09 -13.23 9.67
C LYS A 114 24.03 -11.71 9.81
N LEU A 115 23.94 -11.20 11.04
CA LEU A 115 23.88 -9.76 11.33
C LEU A 115 25.19 -9.00 10.98
N LEU A 116 26.34 -9.68 11.02
CA LEU A 116 27.61 -9.10 10.59
C LEU A 116 27.70 -9.01 9.05
N LEU A 117 27.20 -10.04 8.34
CA LEU A 117 27.45 -10.19 6.92
C LEU A 117 26.39 -9.55 6.02
N TYR A 118 25.11 -9.47 6.47
CA TYR A 118 24.01 -8.98 5.61
C TYR A 118 24.20 -7.53 5.14
N GLN A 119 24.93 -6.71 5.88
CA GLN A 119 25.19 -5.31 5.52
C GLN A 119 26.02 -5.19 4.23
N SER A 120 26.72 -6.26 3.83
CA SER A 120 27.45 -6.28 2.56
C SER A 120 26.53 -6.10 1.35
N CYS A 121 25.23 -6.47 1.47
CA CYS A 121 24.23 -6.29 0.44
C CYS A 121 24.06 -4.80 0.05
N ALA A 122 24.12 -3.90 1.02
CA ALA A 122 23.96 -2.47 0.82
C ALA A 122 25.01 -1.85 -0.14
N ARG A 123 26.17 -2.48 -0.32
CA ARG A 123 27.22 -1.98 -1.21
C ARG A 123 26.78 -1.87 -2.66
N CYS A 124 25.90 -2.78 -3.09
CA CYS A 124 25.35 -2.80 -4.45
C CYS A 124 23.85 -2.47 -4.45
N HIS A 125 23.12 -2.80 -3.38
CA HIS A 125 21.67 -2.64 -3.24
C HIS A 125 21.31 -1.56 -2.21
N GLN A 126 22.00 -0.40 -2.27
CA GLN A 126 21.81 0.68 -1.30
C GLN A 126 20.36 1.19 -1.28
N ASP A 127 19.72 1.31 -2.44
CA ASP A 127 18.34 1.75 -2.57
C ASP A 127 17.36 0.80 -1.86
N LYS A 128 17.62 -0.51 -1.94
CA LYS A 128 16.81 -1.52 -1.25
C LYS A 128 17.07 -1.52 0.26
N TYR A 129 18.35 -1.35 0.65
CA TYR A 129 18.71 -1.22 2.05
C TYR A 129 18.04 0.01 2.67
N ASP A 130 18.11 1.17 2.03
CA ASP A 130 17.47 2.40 2.49
C ASP A 130 15.96 2.23 2.63
N ALA A 131 15.33 1.54 1.69
CA ALA A 131 13.90 1.24 1.79
C ALA A 131 13.54 0.36 3.01
N THR A 132 14.49 -0.48 3.51
CA THR A 132 14.22 -1.29 4.71
C THR A 132 14.22 -0.48 6.00
N LEU A 133 14.85 0.70 6.04
CA LEU A 133 15.01 1.48 7.26
C LEU A 133 13.67 1.87 7.92
N ASP A 134 12.63 2.04 7.12
CA ASP A 134 11.28 2.33 7.59
C ASP A 134 10.43 1.08 7.89
N SER A 135 10.94 -0.11 7.58
CA SER A 135 10.21 -1.36 7.78
C SER A 135 10.01 -1.70 9.26
N VAL A 136 8.96 -2.47 9.54
CA VAL A 136 8.73 -3.03 10.90
C VAL A 136 9.88 -3.92 11.36
N HIS A 137 10.50 -4.65 10.45
CA HIS A 137 11.63 -5.54 10.76
C HIS A 137 12.87 -4.75 11.16
N GLN A 138 13.23 -3.71 10.42
CA GLN A 138 14.39 -2.88 10.74
C GLN A 138 14.18 -2.09 12.05
N LYS A 139 12.95 -1.58 12.29
CA LYS A 139 12.61 -0.92 13.56
C LYS A 139 12.71 -1.88 14.74
N ALA A 140 12.24 -3.12 14.58
CA ALA A 140 12.38 -4.14 15.59
C ALA A 140 13.86 -4.52 15.86
N LEU A 141 14.67 -4.64 14.80
CA LEU A 141 16.11 -4.88 14.89
C LEU A 141 16.82 -3.75 15.62
N ALA A 142 16.54 -2.49 15.26
CA ALA A 142 17.08 -1.31 15.93
C ALA A 142 16.64 -1.20 17.39
N GLY A 143 15.45 -1.70 17.71
CA GLY A 143 14.94 -1.84 19.08
C GLY A 143 15.56 -3.00 19.88
N GLY A 144 16.52 -3.73 19.30
CA GLY A 144 17.26 -4.82 19.98
C GLY A 144 16.72 -6.23 19.74
N ASN A 145 15.65 -6.39 18.94
CA ASN A 145 15.17 -7.71 18.54
C ASN A 145 16.06 -8.28 17.44
N LYS A 146 17.06 -9.06 17.81
CA LYS A 146 17.99 -9.67 16.86
C LYS A 146 17.34 -10.69 15.92
N GLU A 147 16.16 -11.23 16.26
CA GLU A 147 15.44 -12.20 15.42
C GLU A 147 14.60 -11.53 14.32
N ALA A 148 14.52 -10.20 14.29
CA ALA A 148 13.83 -9.48 13.23
C ALA A 148 14.48 -9.76 11.87
N ALA A 149 13.66 -9.93 10.83
CA ALA A 149 14.11 -10.34 9.51
C ALA A 149 15.10 -9.34 8.87
N ILE A 150 16.14 -9.87 8.24
CA ILE A 150 17.15 -9.16 7.46
C ILE A 150 17.17 -9.70 6.02
N CYS A 151 17.97 -9.10 5.14
CA CYS A 151 18.01 -9.44 3.72
C CYS A 151 18.10 -10.95 3.45
N THR A 152 19.01 -11.63 4.14
CA THR A 152 19.27 -13.08 3.95
C THR A 152 18.16 -13.99 4.48
N ASP A 153 17.29 -13.50 5.34
CA ASP A 153 16.17 -14.30 5.83
C ASP A 153 15.05 -14.41 4.77
N CYS A 154 14.97 -13.44 3.86
CA CYS A 154 14.03 -13.47 2.75
C CYS A 154 14.66 -14.01 1.46
N HIS A 155 15.88 -13.60 1.14
CA HIS A 155 16.51 -13.85 -0.15
C HIS A 155 17.50 -15.01 -0.17
N GLY A 156 17.89 -15.58 1.01
CA GLY A 156 19.03 -16.46 1.08
C GLY A 156 20.35 -15.71 1.04
N ALA A 157 21.46 -16.43 0.91
CA ALA A 157 22.79 -15.85 0.85
C ALA A 157 23.58 -16.32 -0.39
N HIS A 158 23.76 -17.63 -0.52
CA HIS A 158 24.50 -18.24 -1.63
C HIS A 158 23.58 -18.83 -2.71
N ASP A 159 22.28 -18.83 -2.47
CA ASP A 159 21.20 -19.40 -3.26
C ASP A 159 20.19 -18.33 -3.70
N VAL A 160 20.60 -17.07 -3.76
CA VAL A 160 19.69 -15.96 -4.10
C VAL A 160 19.08 -16.19 -5.47
N ALA A 161 17.75 -16.38 -5.48
CA ALA A 161 16.94 -16.54 -6.68
C ALA A 161 16.33 -15.21 -7.15
N PRO A 162 15.87 -15.10 -8.42
CA PRO A 162 15.08 -13.98 -8.86
C PRO A 162 13.85 -13.79 -7.96
N PRO A 163 13.52 -12.55 -7.55
CA PRO A 163 12.34 -12.29 -6.75
C PRO A 163 11.08 -12.64 -7.54
N ASP A 164 10.00 -13.01 -6.83
CA ASP A 164 8.67 -13.28 -7.40
C ASP A 164 8.55 -14.49 -8.36
N GLN A 165 9.48 -15.42 -8.33
CA GLN A 165 9.41 -16.59 -9.22
C GLN A 165 9.56 -17.91 -8.45
N PRO A 166 8.46 -18.64 -8.27
CA PRO A 166 7.07 -18.30 -8.52
C PRO A 166 6.50 -17.39 -7.42
N ARG A 167 5.56 -16.50 -7.80
CA ARG A 167 4.91 -15.56 -6.88
C ARG A 167 4.27 -16.25 -5.66
N SER A 168 3.78 -17.49 -5.81
CA SER A 168 3.24 -18.32 -4.73
C SER A 168 4.28 -18.69 -3.65
N GLN A 169 5.56 -18.51 -3.91
CA GLN A 169 6.63 -18.74 -2.93
C GLN A 169 6.73 -17.62 -1.88
N ILE A 170 6.25 -16.42 -2.18
CA ILE A 170 6.33 -15.27 -1.26
C ILE A 170 5.68 -15.57 0.09
N PRO A 171 4.44 -16.10 0.17
CA PRO A 171 3.84 -16.45 1.45
C PRO A 171 4.65 -17.48 2.26
N HIS A 172 5.29 -18.45 1.58
CA HIS A 172 6.15 -19.45 2.24
C HIS A 172 7.42 -18.82 2.85
N THR A 173 7.94 -17.76 2.25
CA THR A 173 9.05 -17.01 2.85
C THR A 173 8.62 -16.34 4.16
N CYS A 174 7.42 -15.75 4.19
CA CYS A 174 6.87 -15.12 5.40
C CYS A 174 6.50 -16.16 6.47
N GLU A 175 6.00 -17.33 6.06
CA GLU A 175 5.59 -18.44 6.95
C GLU A 175 6.67 -18.86 7.93
N ARG A 176 7.95 -18.76 7.52
CA ARG A 176 9.09 -19.17 8.37
C ARG A 176 9.08 -18.51 9.76
N CYS A 177 8.50 -17.33 9.88
CA CYS A 177 8.35 -16.60 11.15
C CYS A 177 6.89 -16.29 11.48
N HIS A 178 6.02 -16.14 10.48
CA HIS A 178 4.62 -15.74 10.60
C HIS A 178 3.65 -16.88 10.27
N SER A 179 3.87 -18.06 10.85
CA SER A 179 3.12 -19.29 10.54
C SER A 179 1.61 -19.21 10.82
N GLU A 180 1.20 -18.54 11.90
CA GLU A 180 -0.22 -18.34 12.22
C GLU A 180 -0.92 -17.49 11.16
N ILE A 181 -0.31 -16.37 10.79
CA ILE A 181 -0.82 -15.47 9.76
C ILE A 181 -0.86 -16.18 8.39
N TYR A 182 0.18 -16.94 8.07
CA TYR A 182 0.20 -17.74 6.85
C TYR A 182 -0.96 -18.74 6.79
N ASN A 183 -1.26 -19.42 7.91
CA ASN A 183 -2.35 -20.40 7.96
C ASN A 183 -3.73 -19.77 7.75
N LEU A 184 -3.95 -18.56 8.28
CA LEU A 184 -5.15 -17.78 8.02
C LEU A 184 -5.22 -17.34 6.54
N TYR A 185 -4.13 -16.76 6.04
CA TYR A 185 -4.05 -16.30 4.65
C TYR A 185 -4.26 -17.45 3.65
N LYS A 186 -3.63 -18.59 3.85
CA LYS A 186 -3.76 -19.79 2.98
C LYS A 186 -5.21 -20.22 2.79
N GLN A 187 -6.05 -20.03 3.81
CA GLN A 187 -7.47 -20.39 3.78
C GLN A 187 -8.36 -19.26 3.25
N SER A 188 -7.82 -18.05 3.10
CA SER A 188 -8.56 -16.91 2.59
C SER A 188 -8.83 -17.03 1.08
N VAL A 189 -9.77 -16.23 0.57
CA VAL A 189 -10.06 -16.18 -0.87
C VAL A 189 -8.82 -15.81 -1.70
N HIS A 190 -7.96 -14.94 -1.18
CA HIS A 190 -6.73 -14.53 -1.85
C HIS A 190 -5.65 -15.62 -1.79
N GLY A 191 -5.41 -16.16 -0.59
CA GLY A 191 -4.36 -17.15 -0.38
C GLY A 191 -4.64 -18.48 -1.05
N SER A 192 -5.89 -18.95 -1.01
CA SER A 192 -6.28 -20.20 -1.71
C SER A 192 -6.11 -20.08 -3.23
N ALA A 193 -6.45 -18.92 -3.78
CA ALA A 193 -6.25 -18.68 -5.21
C ALA A 193 -4.77 -18.56 -5.60
N LEU A 194 -3.93 -17.87 -4.76
CA LEU A 194 -2.51 -17.76 -5.07
C LEU A 194 -1.75 -19.06 -4.89
N ILE A 195 -1.93 -19.73 -3.75
CA ILE A 195 -1.14 -20.92 -3.38
C ILE A 195 -1.74 -22.18 -4.00
N GLY A 196 -3.06 -22.31 -3.97
CA GLY A 196 -3.76 -23.51 -4.46
C GLY A 196 -3.95 -23.54 -5.98
N GLU A 197 -4.26 -22.41 -6.59
CA GLU A 197 -4.58 -22.30 -8.01
C GLU A 197 -3.44 -21.68 -8.85
N GLY A 198 -2.42 -21.09 -8.19
CA GLY A 198 -1.34 -20.37 -8.87
C GLY A 198 -1.80 -19.08 -9.55
N ASN A 199 -2.91 -18.50 -9.11
CA ASN A 199 -3.50 -17.31 -9.74
C ASN A 199 -2.64 -16.07 -9.50
N PRO A 200 -2.06 -15.43 -10.53
CA PRO A 200 -1.19 -14.27 -10.36
C PRO A 200 -1.95 -12.97 -10.11
N ASP A 201 -3.26 -12.93 -10.32
CA ASP A 201 -4.08 -11.73 -10.20
C ASP A 201 -4.42 -11.36 -8.74
N VAL A 202 -4.22 -12.30 -7.81
CA VAL A 202 -4.55 -12.09 -6.40
C VAL A 202 -3.33 -11.61 -5.59
N PRO A 203 -3.54 -10.84 -4.52
CA PRO A 203 -2.43 -10.31 -3.72
C PRO A 203 -1.72 -11.39 -2.91
N SER A 204 -0.40 -11.27 -2.81
CA SER A 204 0.44 -11.93 -1.81
C SER A 204 0.66 -11.01 -0.59
N CYS A 205 1.44 -11.45 0.39
CA CYS A 205 1.75 -10.65 1.58
C CYS A 205 2.32 -9.27 1.23
N ILE A 206 3.24 -9.21 0.24
CA ILE A 206 3.93 -7.97 -0.12
C ILE A 206 3.04 -6.92 -0.82
N ASP A 207 1.93 -7.33 -1.40
CA ASP A 207 1.01 -6.38 -2.07
C ASP A 207 0.27 -5.51 -1.07
N CYS A 208 0.05 -6.02 0.14
CA CYS A 208 -0.55 -5.28 1.22
C CYS A 208 0.50 -4.61 2.12
N HIS A 209 1.57 -5.32 2.44
CA HIS A 209 2.56 -4.89 3.42
C HIS A 209 3.78 -4.19 2.83
N GLY A 210 3.97 -4.19 1.52
CA GLY A 210 5.17 -3.72 0.85
C GLY A 210 6.29 -4.75 0.82
N VAL A 211 7.38 -4.44 0.10
CA VAL A 211 8.50 -5.38 -0.12
C VAL A 211 9.63 -5.12 0.85
N HIS A 212 10.42 -4.05 0.65
CA HIS A 212 11.55 -3.71 1.51
C HIS A 212 11.15 -2.78 2.66
N ASN A 213 10.17 -1.94 2.42
CA ASN A 213 9.53 -1.07 3.42
C ASN A 213 8.34 -1.76 4.10
N VAL A 214 8.49 -3.04 4.45
CA VAL A 214 7.39 -3.83 5.03
C VAL A 214 6.73 -3.06 6.17
N SER A 215 5.44 -2.79 6.00
CA SER A 215 4.64 -2.00 6.94
C SER A 215 3.61 -2.86 7.66
N GLY A 216 3.19 -2.41 8.82
CA GLY A 216 2.18 -3.05 9.62
C GLY A 216 1.64 -2.12 10.70
N PRO A 217 0.76 -2.60 11.57
CA PRO A 217 0.09 -1.76 12.57
C PRO A 217 1.04 -1.09 13.57
N SER A 218 2.30 -1.54 13.65
CA SER A 218 3.28 -1.00 14.61
C SER A 218 4.13 0.16 14.08
N ASN A 219 4.11 0.46 12.77
CA ASN A 219 4.97 1.50 12.21
C ASN A 219 4.26 2.61 11.45
N GLN A 220 2.96 2.47 11.23
CA GLN A 220 2.12 3.50 10.59
C GLN A 220 0.65 3.25 10.95
N PRO A 221 -0.24 4.22 10.70
CA PRO A 221 -1.70 4.05 10.81
C PRO A 221 -2.23 3.11 9.71
N PHE A 222 -1.85 1.83 9.76
CA PHE A 222 -2.12 0.84 8.72
C PHE A 222 -3.63 0.60 8.55
N HIS A 223 -4.37 0.61 9.65
CA HIS A 223 -5.82 0.49 9.63
C HIS A 223 -6.47 1.64 8.84
N LEU A 224 -6.06 2.90 9.12
CA LEU A 224 -6.58 4.08 8.44
C LEU A 224 -6.38 4.02 6.91
N PHE A 225 -5.21 3.55 6.45
CA PHE A 225 -4.86 3.51 5.03
C PHE A 225 -5.25 2.20 4.32
N SER A 226 -5.81 1.22 5.04
CA SER A 226 -6.19 -0.08 4.45
C SER A 226 -7.22 0.02 3.31
N PRO A 227 -8.19 0.95 3.29
CA PRO A 227 -9.10 1.08 2.14
C PRO A 227 -8.38 1.38 0.82
N GLN A 228 -7.31 2.19 0.84
CA GLN A 228 -6.53 2.48 -0.37
C GLN A 228 -5.74 1.26 -0.84
N ILE A 229 -5.29 0.40 0.09
CA ILE A 229 -4.62 -0.86 -0.25
C ILE A 229 -5.58 -1.78 -1.01
N CYS A 230 -6.79 -1.96 -0.50
CA CYS A 230 -7.83 -2.78 -1.14
C CYS A 230 -8.25 -2.20 -2.49
N ALA A 231 -8.42 -0.88 -2.56
CA ALA A 231 -8.88 -0.17 -3.74
C ALA A 231 -7.94 -0.33 -4.94
N ARG A 232 -6.63 -0.51 -4.73
CA ARG A 232 -5.67 -0.71 -5.84
C ARG A 232 -6.09 -1.79 -6.83
N CYS A 233 -6.73 -2.86 -6.32
CA CYS A 233 -7.23 -3.95 -7.15
C CYS A 233 -8.75 -3.86 -7.32
N HIS A 234 -9.50 -3.65 -6.24
CA HIS A 234 -10.96 -3.70 -6.25
C HIS A 234 -11.65 -2.54 -6.99
N THR A 235 -10.91 -1.52 -7.43
CA THR A 235 -11.42 -0.49 -8.35
C THR A 235 -10.91 -0.67 -9.80
N ASP A 236 -10.04 -1.64 -10.05
CA ASP A 236 -9.56 -1.95 -11.40
C ASP A 236 -10.63 -2.72 -12.17
N LYS A 237 -11.22 -2.02 -13.18
CA LYS A 237 -12.30 -2.58 -14.00
C LYS A 237 -11.88 -3.79 -14.82
N GLN A 238 -10.63 -3.81 -15.31
CA GLN A 238 -10.16 -4.92 -16.16
C GLN A 238 -9.91 -6.17 -15.31
N LEU A 239 -9.29 -5.97 -14.13
CA LEU A 239 -9.04 -7.05 -13.20
C LEU A 239 -10.34 -7.61 -12.62
N MET A 240 -11.20 -6.76 -12.08
CA MET A 240 -12.43 -7.20 -11.42
C MET A 240 -13.46 -7.83 -12.38
N ALA A 241 -13.47 -7.41 -13.66
CA ALA A 241 -14.33 -8.02 -14.67
C ALA A 241 -14.05 -9.51 -14.88
N LYS A 242 -12.80 -9.98 -14.70
CA LYS A 242 -12.43 -11.40 -14.81
C LYS A 242 -13.17 -12.26 -13.77
N TYR A 243 -13.52 -11.66 -12.64
CA TYR A 243 -14.12 -12.33 -11.48
C TYR A 243 -15.60 -11.98 -11.29
N GLY A 244 -16.17 -11.17 -12.19
CA GLY A 244 -17.56 -10.70 -12.07
C GLY A 244 -17.82 -9.81 -10.85
N LEU A 245 -16.79 -9.12 -10.34
CA LEU A 245 -16.88 -8.28 -9.17
C LEU A 245 -17.14 -6.82 -9.55
N SER A 246 -17.98 -6.14 -8.75
CA SER A 246 -18.23 -4.70 -8.90
C SER A 246 -17.00 -3.89 -8.51
N THR A 247 -16.72 -2.84 -9.27
CA THR A 247 -15.68 -1.84 -8.95
C THR A 247 -16.22 -0.64 -8.18
N ASP A 248 -17.52 -0.61 -7.85
CA ASP A 248 -18.13 0.47 -7.09
C ASP A 248 -17.87 0.40 -5.57
N VAL A 249 -17.09 -0.60 -5.13
CA VAL A 249 -16.88 -0.90 -3.71
C VAL A 249 -16.30 0.28 -2.92
N LEU A 250 -15.31 0.98 -3.48
CA LEU A 250 -14.72 2.15 -2.80
C LEU A 250 -15.68 3.35 -2.83
N ASP A 251 -16.27 3.64 -3.99
CA ASP A 251 -17.19 4.77 -4.16
C ASP A 251 -18.41 4.65 -3.23
N THR A 252 -18.98 3.45 -3.12
CA THR A 252 -20.12 3.20 -2.24
C THR A 252 -19.73 3.25 -0.77
N TYR A 253 -18.54 2.76 -0.42
CA TYR A 253 -18.00 2.87 0.93
C TYR A 253 -17.77 4.33 1.33
N VAL A 254 -17.10 5.12 0.48
CA VAL A 254 -16.82 6.56 0.74
C VAL A 254 -18.11 7.37 0.82
N ALA A 255 -19.16 7.00 0.07
CA ALA A 255 -20.46 7.66 0.12
C ALA A 255 -21.27 7.30 1.38
N ASP A 256 -20.90 6.25 2.10
CA ASP A 256 -21.50 5.83 3.35
C ASP A 256 -20.96 6.65 4.53
N PHE A 257 -21.70 6.60 5.65
CA PHE A 257 -21.30 7.25 6.90
C PHE A 257 -19.93 6.77 7.42
N HIS A 258 -19.66 5.48 7.35
CA HIS A 258 -18.38 4.90 7.79
C HIS A 258 -17.21 5.44 6.95
N GLY A 259 -17.27 5.29 5.65
CA GLY A 259 -16.18 5.74 4.76
C GLY A 259 -16.03 7.27 4.73
N THR A 260 -17.15 8.02 4.75
CA THR A 260 -17.09 9.48 4.85
C THR A 260 -16.35 9.93 6.12
N THR A 261 -16.60 9.27 7.26
CA THR A 261 -15.90 9.60 8.52
C THR A 261 -14.43 9.22 8.51
N VAL A 262 -14.06 8.12 7.86
CA VAL A 262 -12.65 7.71 7.69
C VAL A 262 -11.90 8.71 6.81
N ILE A 263 -12.46 9.10 5.66
CA ILE A 263 -11.85 10.10 4.77
C ILE A 263 -11.69 11.45 5.48
N LEU A 264 -12.67 11.85 6.29
CA LEU A 264 -12.56 13.09 7.07
C LEU A 264 -11.45 12.98 8.12
N PHE A 265 -11.35 11.84 8.81
CA PHE A 265 -10.34 11.59 9.83
C PHE A 265 -8.93 11.59 9.21
N GLU A 266 -8.74 10.93 8.05
CA GLU A 266 -7.49 10.92 7.30
C GLU A 266 -6.99 12.33 6.97
N LYS A 267 -7.89 13.24 6.60
CA LYS A 267 -7.54 14.64 6.31
C LYS A 267 -7.16 15.46 7.53
N ILE A 268 -7.73 15.14 8.71
CA ILE A 268 -7.54 15.91 9.93
C ILE A 268 -6.35 15.37 10.75
N ALA A 269 -6.18 14.07 10.79
CA ALA A 269 -5.21 13.38 11.64
C ALA A 269 -4.57 12.16 10.91
N PRO A 270 -3.82 12.40 9.80
CA PRO A 270 -3.29 11.33 8.96
C PRO A 270 -2.27 10.43 9.67
N ASP A 271 -1.65 10.92 10.74
CA ASP A 271 -0.62 10.19 11.49
C ASP A 271 -1.18 9.37 12.67
N GLN A 272 -2.51 9.31 12.79
CA GLN A 272 -3.17 8.60 13.88
C GLN A 272 -4.04 7.46 13.37
N GLU A 273 -4.06 6.38 14.14
CA GLU A 273 -5.02 5.30 13.88
C GLU A 273 -6.45 5.77 14.12
N THR A 274 -7.37 5.28 13.28
CA THR A 274 -8.80 5.53 13.42
C THR A 274 -9.49 4.38 14.12
N ASN A 275 -10.53 4.68 14.90
CA ASN A 275 -11.48 3.71 15.43
C ASN A 275 -12.73 3.56 14.52
N LYS A 276 -12.72 4.17 13.35
CA LYS A 276 -13.82 4.06 12.38
C LYS A 276 -13.63 2.81 11.53
N PRO A 277 -14.72 2.09 11.22
CA PRO A 277 -14.61 0.84 10.49
C PRO A 277 -14.15 1.06 9.06
N VAL A 278 -13.17 0.26 8.68
CA VAL A 278 -12.62 0.17 7.32
C VAL A 278 -12.93 -1.21 6.73
N CYS A 279 -12.49 -1.48 5.50
CA CYS A 279 -12.81 -2.72 4.79
C CYS A 279 -12.51 -3.98 5.63
N ILE A 280 -11.36 -4.01 6.30
CA ILE A 280 -10.91 -5.17 7.07
C ILE A 280 -11.72 -5.46 8.34
N ASP A 281 -12.41 -4.47 8.90
CA ASP A 281 -13.23 -4.67 10.11
C ASP A 281 -14.47 -5.51 9.81
N CYS A 282 -14.95 -5.43 8.56
CA CYS A 282 -16.09 -6.23 8.11
C CYS A 282 -15.63 -7.53 7.42
N HIS A 283 -14.63 -7.46 6.54
CA HIS A 283 -14.22 -8.58 5.70
C HIS A 283 -13.16 -9.50 6.31
N GLY A 284 -12.58 -9.13 7.46
CA GLY A 284 -11.40 -9.78 8.01
C GLY A 284 -10.10 -9.25 7.39
N VAL A 285 -8.95 -9.69 7.91
CA VAL A 285 -7.63 -9.25 7.48
C VAL A 285 -6.93 -10.31 6.64
N HIS A 286 -6.53 -11.39 7.28
CA HIS A 286 -5.86 -12.51 6.63
C HIS A 286 -6.79 -13.70 6.37
N ASP A 287 -7.99 -13.66 6.90
CA ASP A 287 -9.04 -14.67 6.86
C ASP A 287 -10.23 -14.29 5.96
N MET A 288 -10.01 -13.37 5.01
CA MET A 288 -11.05 -12.91 4.08
C MET A 288 -11.67 -14.08 3.32
N ARG A 289 -13.00 -14.21 3.36
CA ARG A 289 -13.76 -15.26 2.68
C ARG A 289 -14.62 -14.68 1.56
N LYS A 290 -15.07 -15.54 0.63
CA LYS A 290 -16.12 -15.18 -0.31
C LYS A 290 -17.38 -14.79 0.46
N VAL A 291 -18.17 -13.88 -0.11
CA VAL A 291 -19.37 -13.34 0.59
C VAL A 291 -20.46 -14.39 0.84
N ASP A 292 -20.43 -15.50 0.12
CA ASP A 292 -21.34 -16.65 0.25
C ASP A 292 -20.75 -17.83 1.06
N ASP A 293 -19.52 -17.70 1.54
CA ASP A 293 -18.90 -18.69 2.42
C ASP A 293 -19.54 -18.64 3.81
N PRO A 294 -19.97 -19.77 4.39
CA PRO A 294 -20.56 -19.82 5.74
C PRO A 294 -19.69 -19.22 6.84
N GLU A 295 -18.36 -19.24 6.66
CA GLU A 295 -17.41 -18.66 7.62
C GLU A 295 -17.10 -17.18 7.33
N SER A 296 -17.73 -16.58 6.30
CA SER A 296 -17.54 -15.17 5.98
C SER A 296 -18.14 -14.27 7.05
N HIS A 297 -17.38 -13.25 7.47
CA HIS A 297 -17.86 -12.24 8.42
C HIS A 297 -19.01 -11.38 7.85
N VAL A 298 -19.17 -11.33 6.54
CA VAL A 298 -20.16 -10.48 5.85
C VAL A 298 -21.32 -11.26 5.24
N ILE A 299 -21.35 -12.60 5.42
CA ILE A 299 -22.54 -13.36 5.08
C ILE A 299 -23.70 -12.92 5.98
N LYS A 300 -24.93 -12.99 5.48
CA LYS A 300 -26.12 -12.45 6.15
C LYS A 300 -26.27 -12.94 7.59
N GLU A 301 -25.95 -14.21 7.81
CA GLU A 301 -26.06 -14.91 9.07
C GLU A 301 -25.06 -14.38 10.14
N ASN A 302 -23.85 -14.00 9.70
CA ASN A 302 -22.76 -13.55 10.58
C ASN A 302 -22.68 -12.00 10.65
N LEU A 303 -23.41 -11.30 9.80
CA LEU A 303 -23.29 -9.85 9.65
C LEU A 303 -23.71 -9.10 10.91
N LEU A 304 -24.69 -9.62 11.67
CA LEU A 304 -25.10 -9.01 12.93
C LEU A 304 -23.95 -9.01 13.94
N ASP A 305 -23.25 -10.14 14.10
CA ASP A 305 -22.11 -10.26 15.02
C ASP A 305 -20.99 -9.31 14.62
N THR A 306 -20.77 -9.16 13.31
CA THR A 306 -19.79 -8.18 12.77
C THR A 306 -20.19 -6.75 13.10
N CYS A 307 -21.46 -6.37 12.95
CA CYS A 307 -21.95 -5.05 13.34
C CYS A 307 -21.83 -4.81 14.86
N GLN A 308 -22.13 -5.82 15.67
CA GLN A 308 -22.14 -5.73 17.13
C GLN A 308 -20.74 -5.53 17.74
N LYS A 309 -19.66 -5.76 17.01
CA LYS A 309 -18.29 -5.40 17.46
C LYS A 309 -18.16 -3.90 17.78
N CYS A 310 -18.91 -3.05 17.08
CA CYS A 310 -18.92 -1.60 17.28
C CYS A 310 -20.30 -1.07 17.73
N HIS A 311 -21.37 -1.79 17.43
CA HIS A 311 -22.77 -1.45 17.76
C HIS A 311 -23.38 -2.52 18.66
N PRO A 312 -23.02 -2.61 19.95
CA PRO A 312 -23.40 -3.74 20.81
C PRO A 312 -24.92 -3.90 20.96
N ASP A 313 -25.70 -2.81 20.79
CA ASP A 313 -27.14 -2.80 20.88
C ASP A 313 -27.85 -3.03 19.53
N ALA A 314 -27.10 -3.39 18.47
CA ALA A 314 -27.66 -3.64 17.15
C ALA A 314 -28.64 -4.82 17.20
N SER A 315 -29.89 -4.59 16.75
CA SER A 315 -30.90 -5.62 16.63
C SER A 315 -30.75 -6.44 15.36
N THR A 316 -31.48 -7.54 15.25
CA THR A 316 -31.50 -8.42 14.06
C THR A 316 -31.89 -7.71 12.76
N ASN A 317 -32.57 -6.57 12.85
CA ASN A 317 -32.95 -5.75 11.70
C ASN A 317 -31.86 -4.74 11.31
N PHE A 318 -30.84 -4.52 12.16
CA PHE A 318 -29.82 -3.53 11.94
C PHE A 318 -29.03 -3.78 10.64
N PRO A 319 -28.55 -5.01 10.35
CA PRO A 319 -27.83 -5.28 9.11
C PRO A 319 -28.66 -5.09 7.84
N SER A 320 -30.01 -5.16 7.92
CA SER A 320 -30.87 -4.97 6.76
C SER A 320 -30.92 -3.53 6.25
N ALA A 321 -30.53 -2.56 7.07
CA ALA A 321 -30.40 -1.17 6.68
C ALA A 321 -29.11 -0.89 5.86
N TRP A 322 -28.16 -1.82 5.86
CA TRP A 322 -26.93 -1.71 5.11
C TRP A 322 -27.13 -2.02 3.61
N LEU A 323 -26.82 -1.04 2.75
CA LEU A 323 -27.02 -1.17 1.30
C LEU A 323 -25.92 -1.98 0.60
N ARG A 324 -24.97 -2.55 1.36
CA ARG A 324 -23.79 -3.22 0.80
C ARG A 324 -23.01 -2.29 -0.12
N HIS A 325 -22.29 -2.83 -1.08
CA HIS A 325 -21.54 -2.07 -2.08
C HIS A 325 -22.32 -1.89 -3.39
N TYR A 326 -23.63 -1.66 -3.30
CA TYR A 326 -24.50 -1.42 -4.46
C TYR A 326 -25.00 0.03 -4.46
N ARG A 327 -24.96 0.65 -5.62
CA ARG A 327 -25.65 1.92 -5.83
C ARG A 327 -27.15 1.68 -5.87
N PRO A 328 -27.97 2.51 -5.20
CA PRO A 328 -29.41 2.40 -5.32
C PRO A 328 -29.85 2.46 -6.78
N SER A 329 -30.63 1.48 -7.21
CA SER A 329 -31.14 1.33 -8.57
C SER A 329 -32.53 0.70 -8.54
N LEU A 330 -33.20 0.62 -9.69
CA LEU A 330 -34.48 -0.08 -9.78
C LEU A 330 -34.37 -1.57 -9.47
N GLU A 331 -33.19 -2.15 -9.71
CA GLU A 331 -32.88 -3.55 -9.44
C GLU A 331 -32.44 -3.76 -7.99
N HIS A 332 -31.63 -2.80 -7.48
CA HIS A 332 -31.07 -2.83 -6.15
C HIS A 332 -31.60 -1.65 -5.33
N PHE A 333 -32.42 -1.93 -4.32
CA PHE A 333 -33.01 -0.94 -3.41
C PHE A 333 -33.90 0.12 -4.11
N PRO A 334 -34.98 -0.27 -4.82
CA PRO A 334 -35.80 0.65 -5.61
C PRO A 334 -36.40 1.79 -4.79
N LEU A 335 -36.78 1.54 -3.53
CA LEU A 335 -37.32 2.60 -2.65
C LEU A 335 -36.26 3.71 -2.41
N VAL A 336 -35.03 3.32 -2.10
CA VAL A 336 -33.93 4.27 -1.88
C VAL A 336 -33.62 5.02 -3.17
N TYR A 337 -33.68 4.35 -4.32
CA TYR A 337 -33.51 4.99 -5.63
C TYR A 337 -34.55 6.10 -5.88
N TYR A 338 -35.83 5.83 -5.61
CA TYR A 338 -36.89 6.85 -5.81
C TYR A 338 -36.75 8.02 -4.83
N VAL A 339 -36.37 7.76 -3.58
CA VAL A 339 -36.10 8.81 -2.59
C VAL A 339 -34.91 9.69 -3.03
N ASP A 340 -33.83 9.09 -3.48
CA ASP A 340 -32.66 9.79 -4.00
C ASP A 340 -33.03 10.65 -5.24
N LEU A 341 -33.77 10.07 -6.18
CA LEU A 341 -34.25 10.77 -7.37
C LEU A 341 -35.14 11.96 -7.00
N PHE A 342 -36.05 11.76 -6.04
CA PHE A 342 -36.91 12.84 -5.54
C PHE A 342 -36.08 14.00 -5.00
N TYR A 343 -35.09 13.75 -4.13
CA TYR A 343 -34.25 14.82 -3.59
C TYR A 343 -33.33 15.46 -4.62
N LYS A 344 -32.85 14.73 -5.59
CA LYS A 344 -32.06 15.26 -6.71
C LYS A 344 -32.82 16.28 -7.57
N ILE A 345 -34.15 16.14 -7.65
CA ILE A 345 -35.03 17.09 -8.34
C ILE A 345 -35.50 18.18 -7.41
N PHE A 346 -35.96 17.82 -6.23
CA PHE A 346 -36.60 18.72 -5.25
C PHE A 346 -35.62 19.80 -4.75
N ILE A 347 -34.41 19.42 -4.33
CA ILE A 347 -33.45 20.36 -3.75
C ILE A 347 -33.04 21.44 -4.76
N PRO A 348 -32.58 21.13 -5.99
CA PRO A 348 -32.25 22.16 -6.98
C PRO A 348 -33.46 23.02 -7.36
N THR A 349 -34.66 22.46 -7.43
CA THR A 349 -35.86 23.21 -7.76
C THR A 349 -36.18 24.25 -6.68
N VAL A 350 -36.14 23.84 -5.41
CA VAL A 350 -36.39 24.77 -4.29
C VAL A 350 -35.30 25.84 -4.22
N LEU A 351 -34.03 25.44 -4.27
CA LEU A 351 -32.93 26.39 -4.22
C LEU A 351 -32.92 27.34 -5.42
N GLY A 352 -33.19 26.84 -6.62
CA GLY A 352 -33.33 27.64 -7.84
C GLY A 352 -34.48 28.61 -7.73
N GLY A 353 -35.67 28.19 -7.29
CA GLY A 353 -36.83 29.05 -7.05
C GLY A 353 -36.55 30.14 -6.01
N MET A 354 -35.92 29.79 -4.89
CA MET A 354 -35.51 30.77 -3.88
C MET A 354 -34.47 31.76 -4.43
N GLY A 355 -33.49 31.28 -5.20
CA GLY A 355 -32.47 32.11 -5.84
C GLY A 355 -33.10 33.11 -6.81
N LEU A 356 -34.03 32.68 -7.68
CA LEU A 356 -34.81 33.53 -8.56
C LEU A 356 -35.60 34.58 -7.78
N PHE A 357 -36.29 34.16 -6.72
CA PHE A 357 -37.02 35.09 -5.85
C PHE A 357 -36.12 36.19 -5.27
N VAL A 358 -34.93 35.84 -4.75
CA VAL A 358 -33.97 36.83 -4.23
C VAL A 358 -33.49 37.78 -5.32
N VAL A 359 -33.20 37.26 -6.52
CA VAL A 359 -32.79 38.10 -7.67
C VAL A 359 -33.89 39.05 -8.07
N PHE A 360 -35.15 38.59 -8.17
CA PHE A 360 -36.29 39.47 -8.51
C PHE A 360 -36.55 40.51 -7.43
N ASP A 361 -36.50 40.17 -6.16
CA ASP A 361 -36.66 41.14 -5.08
C ASP A 361 -35.53 42.18 -5.08
N GLY A 362 -34.30 41.73 -5.25
CA GLY A 362 -33.13 42.61 -5.36
C GLY A 362 -33.23 43.57 -6.55
N THR A 363 -33.59 43.09 -7.74
CA THR A 363 -33.80 43.93 -8.94
C THR A 363 -34.95 44.92 -8.74
N ARG A 364 -36.06 44.47 -8.17
CA ARG A 364 -37.18 45.35 -7.82
C ARG A 364 -36.77 46.49 -6.88
N ARG A 365 -35.99 46.17 -5.83
CA ARG A 365 -35.51 47.19 -4.86
C ARG A 365 -34.57 48.19 -5.55
N VAL A 366 -33.66 47.75 -6.40
CA VAL A 366 -32.74 48.61 -7.15
C VAL A 366 -33.51 49.51 -8.09
N LEU A 367 -34.45 48.95 -8.87
CA LEU A 367 -35.27 49.74 -9.81
C LEU A 367 -36.14 50.77 -9.08
N ASN A 368 -36.72 50.41 -7.93
CA ASN A 368 -37.50 51.36 -7.13
C ASN A 368 -36.64 52.48 -6.55
N ARG A 369 -35.39 52.20 -6.19
CA ARG A 369 -34.44 53.20 -5.70
C ARG A 369 -34.04 54.18 -6.82
N LEU A 370 -33.73 53.67 -8.01
CA LEU A 370 -33.41 54.51 -9.17
C LEU A 370 -34.59 55.37 -9.62
N ARG A 371 -35.83 54.86 -9.55
CA ARG A 371 -37.04 55.64 -9.84
C ARG A 371 -37.27 56.79 -8.85
N ARG A 372 -37.01 56.57 -7.57
CA ARG A 372 -37.13 57.64 -6.53
C ARG A 372 -36.07 58.73 -6.71
N GLU A 373 -34.83 58.37 -7.06
CA GLU A 373 -33.78 59.33 -7.34
C GLU A 373 -34.09 60.21 -8.54
N ASN A 374 -34.79 59.70 -9.57
CA ASN A 374 -35.19 60.45 -10.76
C ASN A 374 -36.43 61.34 -10.55
N HIS A 375 -37.20 61.20 -9.46
CA HIS A 375 -38.34 62.02 -9.13
C HIS A 375 -37.99 63.18 -8.17
N HIS A 376 -36.78 63.21 -7.61
CA HIS A 376 -36.32 64.29 -6.71
C HIS A 376 -35.19 65.14 -7.32
N GLY A 377 -34.88 64.99 -8.58
CA GLY A 377 -34.04 65.88 -9.38
C GLY A 377 -34.84 66.61 -10.41
#